data_493be044359c2c7b69689221d7fc5733
#
_entry.id   493be044359c2c7b69689221d7fc5733
#
_cell.length_a   1.000
_cell.length_b   1.000
_cell.length_c   1.000
_cell.angle_alpha   90.00
_cell.angle_beta   90.00
_cell.angle_gamma   90.00
#
_symmetry.space_group_name_H-M   'P 1'
#
loop_
_entity.id
_entity.type
_entity.pdbx_description
1 polymer ?
#
loop_
_entity_poly.entity_id
_entity_poly.type
_entity_poly.pdbx_seq_one_letter_code
_entity_poly.pdbx_strand_id
1 'polypeptide(L)'
;YPDGTYAYFLSVDDQNEPDFPYMIGLTTRETIDTTFTNQPVQQDQGGGDDDGGDAPTPPTLQFTLQPQSVTVNAGETATFTVNALVIPENGPISYQWYRSTDGGFAFAAITGATAASYSVTALAYMTGYKYRCRIIGPVPANNAQNSPLDSNQANLTVSGSGGSGDLQNR
;
A
#
# COMPACT_ATOMS: atom_id res chain seq x y z
N TYR A 1 -24.77 10.74 34.85
CA TYR A 1 -25.98 10.29 34.16
C TYR A 1 -25.96 8.76 34.09
N PRO A 2 -27.02 8.08 34.55
CA PRO A 2 -27.05 6.60 34.64
C PRO A 2 -27.14 5.88 33.28
N ASP A 3 -27.27 6.61 32.20
CA ASP A 3 -27.45 6.13 30.84
C ASP A 3 -26.17 6.22 29.96
N GLY A 4 -25.03 6.58 30.56
CA GLY A 4 -23.75 6.70 29.83
C GLY A 4 -23.65 7.91 28.92
N THR A 5 -24.45 8.94 29.12
CA THR A 5 -24.40 10.17 28.33
C THR A 5 -23.15 10.99 28.67
N TYR A 6 -22.41 11.43 27.67
CA TYR A 6 -21.25 12.29 27.83
C TYR A 6 -21.68 13.77 27.92
N ALA A 7 -21.21 14.44 28.94
CA ALA A 7 -21.40 15.90 29.07
C ALA A 7 -20.09 16.61 28.70
N TYR A 8 -20.15 17.55 27.78
CA TYR A 8 -19.05 18.44 27.44
C TYR A 8 -19.20 19.73 28.22
N PHE A 9 -18.18 20.09 28.97
CA PHE A 9 -18.09 21.40 29.58
C PHE A 9 -17.10 22.24 28.77
N LEU A 10 -17.56 23.36 28.27
CA LEU A 10 -16.70 24.38 27.70
C LEU A 10 -16.29 25.31 28.84
N SER A 11 -15.03 25.31 29.21
CA SER A 11 -14.46 26.43 29.99
C SER A 11 -13.90 27.45 29.00
N VAL A 12 -14.08 28.71 29.34
CA VAL A 12 -13.49 29.83 28.61
C VAL A 12 -12.50 30.52 29.57
N ASP A 13 -11.39 30.99 29.04
CA ASP A 13 -10.42 31.79 29.76
C ASP A 13 -10.94 33.22 30.02
N ASP A 14 -10.17 34.02 30.70
CA ASP A 14 -10.49 35.42 31.01
C ASP A 14 -10.62 36.31 29.77
N GLN A 15 -10.29 35.81 28.61
CA GLN A 15 -10.37 36.48 27.30
C GLN A 15 -11.55 35.99 26.45
N ASN A 16 -12.38 35.10 27.04
CA ASN A 16 -13.55 34.49 26.40
C ASN A 16 -13.20 33.60 25.19
N GLU A 17 -11.98 33.02 25.16
CA GLU A 17 -11.59 32.00 24.19
C GLU A 17 -11.91 30.61 24.74
N PRO A 18 -12.39 29.66 23.92
CA PRO A 18 -12.68 28.32 24.37
C PRO A 18 -11.41 27.53 24.68
N ASP A 19 -11.26 27.10 25.91
CA ASP A 19 -10.27 26.09 26.26
C ASP A 19 -10.61 24.74 25.66
N PHE A 20 -9.62 23.98 25.29
CA PHE A 20 -9.81 22.66 24.67
C PHE A 20 -10.60 21.73 25.58
N PRO A 21 -11.55 20.95 25.04
CA PRO A 21 -12.35 20.03 25.83
C PRO A 21 -11.47 18.90 26.38
N TYR A 22 -11.34 18.83 27.67
CA TYR A 22 -10.78 17.67 28.35
C TYR A 22 -11.83 16.57 28.42
N MET A 23 -11.57 15.42 27.81
CA MET A 23 -12.37 14.22 28.06
C MET A 23 -11.99 13.63 29.42
N ILE A 24 -12.84 13.78 30.40
CA ILE A 24 -12.70 13.05 31.68
C ILE A 24 -13.46 11.73 31.51
N GLY A 25 -12.74 10.65 31.30
CA GLY A 25 -13.30 9.30 31.39
C GLY A 25 -13.56 8.95 32.85
N LEU A 26 -14.83 8.88 33.26
CA LEU A 26 -15.21 8.38 34.57
C LEU A 26 -15.18 6.85 34.56
N THR A 27 -14.08 6.26 34.97
CA THR A 27 -14.07 4.87 35.45
C THR A 27 -14.14 4.89 36.97
N THR A 28 -15.26 4.41 37.49
CA THR A 28 -15.54 4.09 38.92
C THR A 28 -15.46 5.20 39.95
N ARG A 29 -16.49 5.22 40.81
CA ARG A 29 -16.74 6.03 41.98
C ARG A 29 -15.55 6.03 42.95
N GLU A 30 -14.61 6.91 42.79
CA GLU A 30 -13.77 7.32 43.87
C GLU A 30 -13.60 8.83 43.86
N THR A 31 -13.65 9.39 45.07
CA THR A 31 -13.70 10.80 45.46
C THR A 31 -12.86 11.70 44.54
N ILE A 32 -13.53 12.70 43.97
CA ILE A 32 -12.88 13.80 43.23
C ILE A 32 -11.94 14.51 44.23
N ASP A 33 -10.65 14.34 44.05
CA ASP A 33 -9.67 15.20 44.70
C ASP A 33 -9.72 16.58 44.00
N THR A 34 -10.20 17.57 44.70
CA THR A 34 -10.35 18.93 44.18
C THR A 34 -9.06 19.76 44.32
N THR A 35 -7.93 19.16 44.63
CA THR A 35 -6.64 19.84 44.65
C THR A 35 -5.99 19.83 43.26
N PHE A 36 -6.64 20.48 42.29
CA PHE A 36 -5.94 20.86 41.05
C PHE A 36 -5.02 22.05 41.40
N THR A 37 -3.80 21.75 41.77
CA THR A 37 -2.72 22.72 41.72
C THR A 37 -2.29 22.87 40.29
N ASN A 38 -2.37 24.06 39.74
CA ASN A 38 -1.88 24.45 38.44
C ASN A 38 -0.34 24.33 38.45
N GLN A 39 0.16 23.09 38.30
CA GLN A 39 1.58 22.83 38.12
C GLN A 39 1.89 22.90 36.64
N PRO A 40 2.88 23.69 36.20
CA PRO A 40 3.38 23.59 34.86
C PRO A 40 3.84 22.15 34.63
N VAL A 41 3.42 21.56 33.53
CA VAL A 41 3.88 20.22 33.11
C VAL A 41 5.38 20.28 33.06
N GLN A 42 6.05 19.80 34.10
CA GLN A 42 7.47 19.47 34.05
C GLN A 42 7.58 18.32 33.07
N GLN A 43 8.29 18.53 31.98
CA GLN A 43 8.79 17.41 31.16
C GLN A 43 9.63 16.53 32.09
N ASP A 44 9.08 15.41 32.47
CA ASP A 44 9.81 14.39 33.22
C ASP A 44 10.94 13.85 32.32
N GLN A 45 12.12 14.36 32.56
CA GLN A 45 13.35 13.84 32.01
C GLN A 45 13.84 12.76 32.98
N GLY A 46 13.36 11.56 32.81
CA GLY A 46 14.07 10.51 33.53
C GLY A 46 13.26 9.30 33.96
N GLY A 47 13.43 8.24 33.26
CA GLY A 47 13.53 6.92 33.84
C GLY A 47 12.27 6.09 33.97
N GLY A 48 12.11 5.16 33.03
CA GLY A 48 11.68 3.82 33.36
C GLY A 48 10.19 3.56 33.26
N ASP A 49 9.89 2.60 32.44
CA ASP A 49 8.64 1.89 32.22
C ASP A 49 7.68 2.58 31.24
N ASP A 50 8.23 2.81 30.05
CA ASP A 50 7.44 2.88 28.85
C ASP A 50 6.70 1.53 28.66
N ASP A 51 5.53 1.41 29.27
CA ASP A 51 4.45 0.68 28.67
C ASP A 51 4.01 1.46 27.41
N GLY A 52 4.99 1.69 26.54
CA GLY A 52 4.79 2.16 25.20
C GLY A 52 3.96 1.11 24.48
N GLY A 53 2.65 1.19 24.65
CA GLY A 53 1.76 0.60 23.67
C GLY A 53 2.16 1.20 22.34
N ASP A 54 3.01 0.46 21.60
CA ASP A 54 3.41 0.80 20.25
C ASP A 54 2.16 1.24 19.51
N ALA A 55 2.13 2.51 19.13
CA ALA A 55 1.07 3.00 18.26
C ALA A 55 1.03 2.00 17.09
N PRO A 56 -0.15 1.45 16.75
CA PRO A 56 -0.25 0.41 15.74
C PRO A 56 0.46 0.89 14.47
N THR A 57 1.53 0.20 14.09
CA THR A 57 2.27 0.52 12.88
C THR A 57 1.28 0.49 11.71
N PRO A 58 1.19 1.57 10.94
CA PRO A 58 0.26 1.60 9.82
C PRO A 58 0.61 0.48 8.82
N PRO A 59 -0.39 -0.19 8.25
CA PRO A 59 -0.14 -1.27 7.31
C PRO A 59 0.66 -0.76 6.11
N THR A 60 1.65 -1.53 5.70
CA THR A 60 2.49 -1.26 4.52
C THR A 60 2.30 -2.34 3.48
N LEU A 61 2.27 -1.93 2.22
CA LEU A 61 2.13 -2.81 1.07
C LEU A 61 3.50 -3.11 0.49
N GLN A 62 3.83 -4.39 0.26
CA GLN A 62 5.13 -4.80 -0.21
C GLN A 62 5.04 -5.94 -1.23
N PHE A 63 5.86 -5.87 -2.29
CA PHE A 63 6.09 -7.01 -3.16
C PHE A 63 7.08 -7.98 -2.52
N THR A 64 6.72 -9.25 -2.44
CA THR A 64 7.62 -10.35 -2.04
C THR A 64 8.22 -11.06 -3.24
N LEU A 65 7.59 -10.93 -4.41
CA LEU A 65 8.11 -11.41 -5.69
C LEU A 65 7.89 -10.33 -6.75
N GLN A 66 8.97 -9.93 -7.40
CA GLN A 66 8.94 -9.02 -8.54
C GLN A 66 8.82 -9.79 -9.85
N PRO A 67 8.16 -9.24 -10.88
CA PRO A 67 8.03 -9.92 -12.15
C PRO A 67 9.39 -10.03 -12.84
N GLN A 68 9.66 -11.19 -13.40
CA GLN A 68 10.90 -11.45 -14.11
C GLN A 68 10.72 -11.23 -15.61
N SER A 69 11.78 -10.76 -16.28
CA SER A 69 11.82 -10.68 -17.74
C SER A 69 11.75 -12.07 -18.35
N VAL A 70 11.03 -12.19 -19.45
CA VAL A 70 10.74 -13.47 -20.10
C VAL A 70 11.24 -13.44 -21.54
N THR A 71 11.89 -14.53 -21.96
CA THR A 71 12.26 -14.77 -23.34
C THR A 71 11.56 -16.03 -23.83
N VAL A 72 10.80 -15.91 -24.90
CA VAL A 72 10.03 -17.02 -25.52
C VAL A 72 10.08 -16.89 -27.02
N ASN A 73 9.70 -17.96 -27.72
CA ASN A 73 9.54 -17.90 -29.18
C ASN A 73 8.18 -17.28 -29.57
N ALA A 74 8.11 -16.78 -30.79
CA ALA A 74 6.83 -16.30 -31.32
C ALA A 74 5.79 -17.44 -31.34
N GLY A 75 4.59 -17.13 -30.81
CA GLY A 75 3.51 -18.10 -30.65
C GLY A 75 3.48 -18.78 -29.26
N GLU A 76 4.56 -18.74 -28.50
CA GLU A 76 4.57 -19.29 -27.15
C GLU A 76 3.92 -18.32 -26.13
N THR A 77 3.58 -18.87 -24.97
CA THR A 77 3.00 -18.08 -23.87
C THR A 77 4.08 -17.52 -22.96
N ALA A 78 4.13 -16.21 -22.82
CA ALA A 78 4.91 -15.52 -21.82
C ALA A 78 4.05 -15.29 -20.57
N THR A 79 4.56 -15.66 -19.39
CA THR A 79 3.86 -15.48 -18.11
C THR A 79 4.72 -14.63 -17.16
N PHE A 80 4.10 -13.59 -16.62
CA PHE A 80 4.67 -12.72 -15.60
C PHE A 80 3.93 -12.95 -14.29
N THR A 81 4.66 -13.07 -13.20
CA THR A 81 4.08 -13.34 -11.87
C THR A 81 4.65 -12.39 -10.85
N VAL A 82 3.79 -11.92 -9.94
CA VAL A 82 4.16 -11.15 -8.77
C VAL A 82 3.58 -11.82 -7.53
N ASN A 83 4.15 -11.51 -6.37
CA ASN A 83 3.52 -11.78 -5.10
C ASN A 83 3.68 -10.56 -4.20
N ALA A 84 2.69 -10.29 -3.37
CA ALA A 84 2.67 -9.14 -2.49
C ALA A 84 1.97 -9.47 -1.18
N LEU A 85 2.28 -8.70 -0.14
CA LEU A 85 1.64 -8.80 1.17
C LEU A 85 1.45 -7.43 1.78
N VAL A 86 0.56 -7.36 2.76
CA VAL A 86 0.35 -6.21 3.64
C VAL A 86 0.90 -6.56 5.02
N ILE A 87 1.68 -5.69 5.62
CA ILE A 87 2.29 -5.90 6.94
C ILE A 87 1.85 -4.76 7.88
N PRO A 88 1.27 -5.07 9.05
CA PRO A 88 0.70 -6.35 9.45
C PRO A 88 -0.46 -6.77 8.54
N GLU A 89 -0.73 -8.07 8.45
CA GLU A 89 -1.78 -8.59 7.57
C GLU A 89 -3.12 -7.88 7.82
N ASN A 90 -3.63 -7.22 6.80
CA ASN A 90 -4.86 -6.44 6.89
C ASN A 90 -5.57 -6.33 5.54
N GLY A 91 -6.28 -7.39 5.16
CA GLY A 91 -7.21 -7.40 4.05
C GLY A 91 -6.64 -7.69 2.66
N PRO A 92 -7.51 -7.68 1.65
CA PRO A 92 -7.19 -8.15 0.30
C PRO A 92 -6.33 -7.15 -0.48
N ILE A 93 -5.49 -7.69 -1.36
CA ILE A 93 -4.70 -6.93 -2.33
C ILE A 93 -5.38 -7.05 -3.69
N SER A 94 -5.56 -5.91 -4.37
CA SER A 94 -5.99 -5.85 -5.77
C SER A 94 -4.79 -5.69 -6.68
N TYR A 95 -4.82 -6.37 -7.82
CA TYR A 95 -3.78 -6.36 -8.84
C TYR A 95 -4.32 -5.73 -10.12
N GLN A 96 -3.45 -5.05 -10.87
CA GLN A 96 -3.71 -4.58 -12.21
C GLN A 96 -2.42 -4.58 -13.01
N TRP A 97 -2.39 -5.33 -14.11
CA TRP A 97 -1.24 -5.33 -15.02
C TRP A 97 -1.33 -4.21 -16.03
N TYR A 98 -0.16 -3.68 -16.34
CA TYR A 98 0.04 -2.63 -17.33
C TYR A 98 1.09 -3.07 -18.34
N ARG A 99 0.94 -2.58 -19.56
CA ARG A 99 1.87 -2.83 -20.66
C ARG A 99 2.37 -1.51 -21.23
N SER A 100 3.66 -1.46 -21.53
CA SER A 100 4.30 -0.44 -22.34
C SER A 100 4.74 -1.04 -23.67
N THR A 101 4.53 -0.30 -24.75
CA THR A 101 4.96 -0.65 -26.12
C THR A 101 6.04 0.28 -26.65
N ASP A 102 6.49 1.23 -25.82
CA ASP A 102 7.42 2.31 -26.15
C ASP A 102 8.70 2.28 -25.30
N GLY A 103 9.09 1.07 -24.85
CA GLY A 103 10.30 0.90 -24.06
C GLY A 103 10.18 1.30 -22.58
N GLY A 104 8.96 1.54 -22.09
CA GLY A 104 8.68 1.85 -20.67
C GLY A 104 8.43 3.33 -20.39
N PHE A 105 8.23 4.16 -21.41
CA PHE A 105 7.88 5.57 -21.23
C PHE A 105 6.43 5.75 -20.81
N ALA A 106 5.49 5.05 -21.45
CA ALA A 106 4.09 5.06 -21.10
C ALA A 106 3.55 3.65 -20.84
N PHE A 107 2.67 3.52 -19.87
CA PHE A 107 2.04 2.26 -19.49
C PHE A 107 0.52 2.38 -19.57
N ALA A 108 -0.11 1.48 -20.33
CA ALA A 108 -1.56 1.35 -20.42
C ALA A 108 -2.04 0.13 -19.63
N ALA A 109 -3.15 0.26 -18.91
CA ALA A 109 -3.77 -0.85 -18.21
C ALA A 109 -4.24 -1.93 -19.19
N ILE A 110 -4.00 -3.18 -18.85
CA ILE A 110 -4.48 -4.34 -19.61
C ILE A 110 -5.85 -4.73 -19.04
N THR A 111 -6.89 -4.53 -19.82
CA THR A 111 -8.26 -4.82 -19.38
C THR A 111 -8.40 -6.26 -18.91
N GLY A 112 -8.95 -6.45 -17.69
CA GLY A 112 -9.18 -7.76 -17.10
C GLY A 112 -7.96 -8.47 -16.53
N ALA A 113 -6.76 -7.89 -16.62
CA ALA A 113 -5.54 -8.48 -16.06
C ALA A 113 -5.40 -8.11 -14.57
N THR A 114 -6.21 -8.72 -13.71
CA THR A 114 -6.35 -8.41 -12.28
C THR A 114 -5.91 -9.55 -11.35
N ALA A 115 -5.21 -10.55 -11.85
CA ALA A 115 -4.63 -11.64 -11.07
C ALA A 115 -3.15 -11.36 -10.72
N ALA A 116 -2.60 -12.10 -9.76
CA ALA A 116 -1.18 -12.04 -9.40
C ALA A 116 -0.25 -12.49 -10.55
N SER A 117 -0.77 -13.17 -11.55
CA SER A 117 -0.04 -13.54 -12.76
C SER A 117 -0.78 -13.07 -14.01
N TYR A 118 -0.01 -12.71 -15.03
CA TYR A 118 -0.50 -12.33 -16.35
C TYR A 118 0.22 -13.14 -17.43
N SER A 119 -0.55 -13.71 -18.32
CA SER A 119 -0.05 -14.50 -19.45
C SER A 119 -0.49 -13.90 -20.78
N VAL A 120 0.40 -13.92 -21.76
CA VAL A 120 0.13 -13.42 -23.11
C VAL A 120 0.82 -14.32 -24.13
N THR A 121 0.15 -14.58 -25.26
CA THR A 121 0.79 -15.21 -26.41
C THR A 121 1.75 -14.21 -27.06
N ALA A 122 3.02 -14.55 -27.10
CA ALA A 122 4.07 -13.67 -27.58
C ALA A 122 4.05 -13.65 -29.13
N LEU A 123 3.94 -12.44 -29.68
CA LEU A 123 4.03 -12.21 -31.12
C LEU A 123 5.35 -11.52 -31.44
N ALA A 124 5.94 -11.78 -32.59
CA ALA A 124 7.27 -11.30 -32.95
C ALA A 124 7.47 -9.79 -32.73
N TYR A 125 6.42 -8.98 -33.00
CA TYR A 125 6.49 -7.53 -32.84
C TYR A 125 6.45 -7.06 -31.36
N MET A 126 6.20 -7.96 -30.41
CA MET A 126 6.13 -7.64 -28.98
C MET A 126 7.51 -7.62 -28.31
N THR A 127 8.58 -7.91 -29.04
CA THR A 127 9.94 -7.80 -28.49
C THR A 127 10.17 -6.37 -28.01
N GLY A 128 10.65 -6.24 -26.77
CA GLY A 128 10.89 -4.96 -26.14
C GLY A 128 9.69 -4.38 -25.37
N TYR A 129 8.52 -5.01 -25.43
CA TYR A 129 7.41 -4.65 -24.58
C TYR A 129 7.76 -4.84 -23.11
N LYS A 130 7.28 -3.95 -22.27
CA LYS A 130 7.48 -4.02 -20.83
C LYS A 130 6.16 -4.16 -20.10
N TYR A 131 6.20 -4.94 -19.04
CA TYR A 131 5.06 -5.22 -18.18
C TYR A 131 5.38 -4.83 -16.75
N ARG A 132 4.39 -4.31 -16.04
CA ARG A 132 4.45 -4.07 -14.60
C ARG A 132 3.10 -4.35 -13.98
N CYS A 133 3.09 -4.69 -12.71
CA CYS A 133 1.88 -4.86 -11.94
C CYS A 133 1.74 -3.72 -10.93
N ARG A 134 0.57 -3.13 -10.87
CA ARG A 134 0.17 -2.20 -9.81
C ARG A 134 -0.65 -2.95 -8.79
N ILE A 135 -0.32 -2.78 -7.53
CA ILE A 135 -1.08 -3.33 -6.41
C ILE A 135 -1.70 -2.21 -5.58
N ILE A 136 -2.90 -2.50 -5.07
CA ILE A 136 -3.65 -1.63 -4.16
C ILE A 136 -4.08 -2.50 -2.98
N GLY A 137 -3.73 -2.08 -1.79
CA GLY A 137 -4.09 -2.74 -0.54
C GLY A 137 -4.89 -1.84 0.38
N PRO A 138 -5.40 -2.36 1.49
CA PRO A 138 -6.16 -1.62 2.50
C PRO A 138 -5.22 -0.76 3.37
N VAL A 139 -4.47 0.12 2.74
CA VAL A 139 -3.57 1.05 3.41
C VAL A 139 -4.33 2.36 3.64
N PRO A 140 -4.32 2.93 4.85
CA PRO A 140 -4.98 4.20 5.12
C PRO A 140 -4.53 5.30 4.17
N ALA A 141 -5.46 6.16 3.75
CA ALA A 141 -5.20 7.24 2.80
C ALA A 141 -4.12 8.24 3.27
N ASN A 142 -3.88 8.32 4.58
CA ASN A 142 -2.81 9.13 5.17
C ASN A 142 -1.41 8.52 5.01
N ASN A 143 -1.31 7.25 4.59
CA ASN A 143 -0.05 6.58 4.26
C ASN A 143 0.09 6.43 2.72
N ALA A 144 -0.13 7.51 2.01
CA ALA A 144 -0.17 7.58 0.54
C ALA A 144 1.14 7.13 -0.15
N GLN A 145 2.21 6.89 0.59
CA GLN A 145 3.49 6.45 0.02
C GLN A 145 3.52 4.98 -0.38
N ASN A 146 2.56 4.17 0.07
CA ASN A 146 2.56 2.73 -0.14
C ASN A 146 1.33 2.16 -0.87
N SER A 147 0.41 3.00 -1.34
CA SER A 147 -0.72 2.53 -2.15
C SER A 147 -1.22 3.65 -3.08
N PRO A 148 -1.27 3.45 -4.40
CA PRO A 148 -0.88 2.22 -5.12
C PRO A 148 0.63 2.04 -5.21
N LEU A 149 1.10 0.77 -5.25
CA LEU A 149 2.51 0.43 -5.40
C LEU A 149 2.71 -0.28 -6.75
N ASP A 150 3.70 0.18 -7.52
CA ASP A 150 4.06 -0.43 -8.80
C ASP A 150 5.24 -1.39 -8.62
N SER A 151 5.20 -2.53 -9.31
CA SER A 151 6.32 -3.46 -9.39
C SER A 151 7.45 -2.91 -10.27
N ASN A 152 8.59 -3.57 -10.23
CA ASN A 152 9.61 -3.41 -11.24
C ASN A 152 9.04 -3.74 -12.64
N GLN A 153 9.71 -3.23 -13.67
CA GLN A 153 9.37 -3.53 -15.05
C GLN A 153 10.03 -4.85 -15.48
N ALA A 154 9.27 -5.71 -16.12
CA ALA A 154 9.75 -6.94 -16.74
C ALA A 154 9.70 -6.81 -18.27
N ASN A 155 10.75 -7.20 -18.95
CA ASN A 155 10.85 -7.15 -20.41
C ASN A 155 10.32 -8.46 -21.03
N LEU A 156 9.63 -8.33 -22.15
CA LEU A 156 9.35 -9.45 -23.05
C LEU A 156 10.34 -9.43 -24.21
N THR A 157 11.08 -10.51 -24.37
CA THR A 157 11.91 -10.77 -25.54
C THR A 157 11.28 -11.90 -26.32
N VAL A 158 10.95 -11.66 -27.59
CA VAL A 158 10.40 -12.68 -28.46
C VAL A 158 11.48 -13.05 -29.45
N SER A 159 12.00 -14.29 -29.34
CA SER A 159 12.90 -14.85 -30.31
C SER A 159 12.08 -15.19 -31.56
N GLY A 160 12.53 -14.78 -32.73
CA GLY A 160 11.89 -15.20 -33.96
C GLY A 160 11.96 -16.71 -34.06
N SER A 161 10.84 -17.41 -34.19
CA SER A 161 10.92 -18.65 -34.93
C SER A 161 11.26 -18.24 -36.36
N GLY A 162 12.52 -18.33 -36.69
CA GLY A 162 12.91 -18.29 -38.07
C GLY A 162 12.16 -19.40 -38.77
N GLY A 163 11.02 -19.08 -39.33
CA GLY A 163 10.55 -19.78 -40.49
C GLY A 163 11.61 -19.54 -41.52
N SER A 164 12.67 -20.34 -41.48
CA SER A 164 13.52 -20.59 -42.61
C SER A 164 12.63 -21.25 -43.65
N GLY A 165 11.86 -20.41 -44.34
CA GLY A 165 11.43 -20.78 -45.66
C GLY A 165 12.70 -20.89 -46.47
N ASP A 166 13.26 -22.09 -46.45
CA ASP A 166 14.20 -22.56 -47.46
C ASP A 166 13.54 -22.38 -48.83
N LEU A 167 13.68 -21.20 -49.38
CA LEU A 167 13.53 -21.03 -50.81
C LEU A 167 14.79 -21.57 -51.47
N GLN A 168 15.01 -22.89 -51.34
CA GLN A 168 15.87 -23.62 -52.25
C GLN A 168 15.24 -23.51 -53.62
N ASN A 169 15.73 -22.57 -54.35
CA ASN A 169 16.04 -22.51 -55.73
C ASN A 169 15.67 -23.80 -56.54
N ARG A 170 14.73 -23.65 -57.43
CA ARG A 170 14.65 -24.38 -58.66
C ARG A 170 14.46 -23.45 -59.82
#